data_d87053b815935b32bbcd4e482c39f1bf
#
_entry.id   d87053b815935b32bbcd4e482c39f1bf
#
_cell.length_a   1.000
_cell.length_b   1.000
_cell.length_c   1.000
_cell.angle_alpha   90.00
_cell.angle_beta   90.00
_cell.angle_gamma   90.00
#
_symmetry.space_group_name_H-M   'P 1'
#
loop_
_entity.id
_entity.type
_entity.pdbx_description
1 polymer ?
#
loop_
_entity_poly.entity_id
_entity_poly.type
_entity_poly.pdbx_seq_one_letter_code
_entity_poly.pdbx_strand_id
1 'polypeptide(L)'
;MKRQVYTFFIAGALAVTATSCYKELLPKEKEHFSNNVNFDGDTYTANFGRTNVFYGKFNADNSTQPLTFQLLNIHRPDSQPAPELLTQVDTWQWKAYYSGTEKTIAEIDAKRFQVKRPVLDMRENSGDLVFWATDTSKIKPGVYTFDILVKNNGGQKLFQKQKLQLRLPRPYEPYDYDDITGLHKKDDKNNLIYNHPTLEGVQDMQNNTINADQVNVYFHKTGTGKNSVTFKVYDKDSVLIPMSKFNVTQWDSLKYVSNTIGQNVFFGFNRKFATDSSTVTWDITNPYPVLADVGINESARVTFTYERVSYGQRRRAYMGYGFSILEPGSWEIIFKFRVNPKFIND
;
A
#
# COMPACT_ATOMS: atom_id res chain seq x y z
N MET A 1 82.64 -26.71 5.62
CA MET A 1 81.19 -27.00 5.53
C MET A 1 80.31 -26.32 6.54
N LYS A 2 80.75 -25.98 7.75
CA LYS A 2 79.81 -25.26 8.72
C LYS A 2 79.51 -23.84 8.40
N ARG A 3 80.30 -23.08 7.65
CA ARG A 3 80.09 -21.66 7.34
C ARG A 3 79.06 -21.42 6.22
N GLN A 4 78.89 -22.34 5.29
CA GLN A 4 77.89 -22.24 4.22
C GLN A 4 76.48 -22.59 4.70
N VAL A 5 76.30 -23.41 5.72
CA VAL A 5 74.98 -23.74 6.28
C VAL A 5 74.36 -22.59 7.01
N TYR A 6 75.16 -21.78 7.71
CA TYR A 6 74.62 -20.54 8.39
C TYR A 6 74.17 -19.45 7.42
N THR A 7 74.83 -19.32 6.26
CA THR A 7 74.45 -18.34 5.22
C THR A 7 73.10 -18.70 4.57
N PHE A 8 72.82 -19.97 4.36
CA PHE A 8 71.53 -20.43 3.84
C PHE A 8 70.42 -20.33 4.87
N PHE A 9 70.68 -20.50 6.15
CA PHE A 9 69.66 -20.29 7.20
C PHE A 9 69.31 -18.81 7.38
N ILE A 10 70.25 -17.90 7.31
CA ILE A 10 70.00 -16.46 7.41
C ILE A 10 69.28 -15.93 6.16
N ALA A 11 69.60 -16.41 4.94
CA ALA A 11 68.88 -16.06 3.73
C ALA A 11 67.44 -16.59 3.71
N GLY A 12 67.21 -17.80 4.26
CA GLY A 12 65.86 -18.36 4.41
C GLY A 12 65.00 -17.64 5.43
N ALA A 13 65.59 -17.18 6.54
CA ALA A 13 64.88 -16.41 7.57
C ALA A 13 64.50 -15.00 7.09
N LEU A 14 65.36 -14.35 6.28
CA LEU A 14 65.02 -13.06 5.66
C LEU A 14 63.92 -13.15 4.59
N ALA A 15 63.82 -14.28 3.87
CA ALA A 15 62.78 -14.47 2.85
C ALA A 15 61.38 -14.70 3.48
N VAL A 16 61.30 -15.31 4.67
CA VAL A 16 60.02 -15.54 5.37
C VAL A 16 59.47 -14.27 6.04
N THR A 17 60.33 -13.33 6.47
CA THR A 17 59.88 -12.07 7.05
C THR A 17 59.38 -11.07 6.02
N ALA A 18 59.75 -11.19 4.75
CA ALA A 18 59.32 -10.31 3.67
C ALA A 18 57.88 -10.59 3.20
N THR A 19 57.31 -11.78 3.48
CA THR A 19 55.94 -12.12 3.07
C THR A 19 54.87 -11.80 4.11
N SER A 20 55.24 -11.40 5.31
CA SER A 20 54.31 -11.14 6.42
C SER A 20 53.69 -9.77 6.44
N CYS A 21 54.27 -8.77 5.73
CA CYS A 21 53.79 -7.39 5.78
C CYS A 21 53.01 -6.92 4.52
N TYR A 22 52.82 -7.82 3.53
CA TYR A 22 52.21 -7.37 2.28
C TYR A 22 50.70 -7.11 2.40
N LYS A 23 49.99 -7.76 3.31
CA LYS A 23 48.55 -7.57 3.49
C LYS A 23 48.17 -6.22 4.15
N GLU A 24 49.07 -5.63 4.93
CA GLU A 24 48.83 -4.32 5.55
C GLU A 24 49.22 -3.14 4.67
N LEU A 25 50.01 -3.40 3.60
CA LEU A 25 50.44 -2.36 2.64
C LEU A 25 49.58 -2.28 1.40
N LEU A 26 48.59 -3.13 1.25
CA LEU A 26 47.60 -2.98 0.21
C LEU A 26 46.74 -1.75 0.59
N PRO A 27 46.61 -0.77 -0.29
CA PRO A 27 45.68 0.33 -0.04
C PRO A 27 44.30 -0.29 0.21
N LYS A 28 43.67 0.06 1.35
CA LYS A 28 42.26 -0.28 1.58
C LYS A 28 41.54 0.16 0.33
N GLU A 29 40.79 -0.76 -0.30
CA GLU A 29 39.99 -0.41 -1.48
C GLU A 29 39.23 0.85 -1.11
N LYS A 30 39.49 1.93 -1.84
CA LYS A 30 38.76 3.19 -1.60
C LYS A 30 37.35 2.94 -2.06
N GLU A 31 36.41 3.13 -1.16
CA GLU A 31 35.02 3.16 -1.54
C GLU A 31 34.83 4.18 -2.66
N HIS A 32 34.09 3.79 -3.68
CA HIS A 32 33.75 4.65 -4.80
C HIS A 32 32.40 5.33 -4.57
N PHE A 33 32.34 6.62 -4.84
CA PHE A 33 31.09 7.36 -4.87
C PHE A 33 30.91 7.93 -6.29
N SER A 34 29.90 7.44 -7.01
CA SER A 34 29.64 7.86 -8.39
C SER A 34 29.11 9.29 -8.46
N ASN A 35 29.60 10.06 -9.42
CA ASN A 35 29.04 11.39 -9.74
C ASN A 35 27.64 11.31 -10.37
N ASN A 36 27.25 10.14 -10.89
CA ASN A 36 25.96 9.92 -11.57
C ASN A 36 24.85 9.47 -10.63
N VAL A 37 25.10 9.35 -9.30
CA VAL A 37 24.02 9.08 -8.37
C VAL A 37 22.90 10.12 -8.53
N ASN A 38 21.64 9.65 -8.56
CA ASN A 38 20.50 10.54 -8.75
C ASN A 38 19.24 9.99 -8.10
N PHE A 39 18.25 10.88 -7.93
CA PHE A 39 16.86 10.53 -7.64
C PHE A 39 16.03 10.73 -8.92
N ASP A 40 15.10 9.81 -9.17
CA ASP A 40 14.10 9.93 -10.23
C ASP A 40 12.99 10.90 -9.79
N GLY A 41 13.12 12.15 -10.30
CA GLY A 41 12.26 13.26 -9.90
C GLY A 41 12.64 13.91 -8.57
N ASP A 42 12.00 15.03 -8.29
CA ASP A 42 12.20 15.86 -7.08
C ASP A 42 10.93 16.00 -6.24
N THR A 43 9.84 15.37 -6.66
CA THR A 43 8.52 15.56 -6.05
C THR A 43 7.90 14.22 -5.62
N TYR A 44 7.50 14.16 -4.38
CA TYR A 44 6.89 13.02 -3.70
C TYR A 44 5.50 13.43 -3.25
N THR A 45 4.46 12.74 -3.73
CA THR A 45 3.07 13.04 -3.32
C THR A 45 2.57 11.99 -2.35
N ALA A 46 2.21 12.42 -1.14
CA ALA A 46 1.71 11.55 -0.07
C ALA A 46 0.33 11.99 0.42
N ASN A 47 -0.50 11.03 0.81
CA ASN A 47 -1.77 11.28 1.47
C ASN A 47 -1.67 10.96 2.97
N PHE A 48 -2.30 11.79 3.79
CA PHE A 48 -2.46 11.50 5.22
C PHE A 48 -3.27 10.22 5.47
N GLY A 49 -3.15 9.68 6.68
CA GLY A 49 -3.92 8.52 7.15
C GLY A 49 -3.40 7.17 6.68
N ARG A 50 -2.37 7.13 5.84
CA ARG A 50 -1.74 5.90 5.35
C ARG A 50 -0.23 6.04 5.20
N THR A 51 0.47 4.90 5.17
CA THR A 51 1.89 4.86 4.84
C THR A 51 2.07 5.01 3.34
N ASN A 52 2.93 5.95 2.94
CA ASN A 52 3.30 6.18 1.55
C ASN A 52 4.78 5.84 1.41
N VAL A 53 5.11 4.89 0.54
CA VAL A 53 6.50 4.45 0.28
C VAL A 53 6.86 4.77 -1.15
N PHE A 54 7.96 5.47 -1.35
CA PHE A 54 8.44 5.90 -2.67
C PHE A 54 9.62 5.01 -3.08
N TYR A 55 9.28 3.84 -3.61
CA TYR A 55 10.24 2.82 -3.99
C TYR A 55 11.07 3.19 -5.22
N GLY A 56 12.33 2.77 -5.20
CA GLY A 56 13.21 2.76 -6.38
C GLY A 56 13.48 4.14 -6.99
N LYS A 57 13.28 5.22 -6.21
CA LYS A 57 13.55 6.58 -6.67
C LYS A 57 15.05 6.90 -6.73
N PHE A 58 15.85 6.24 -5.92
CA PHE A 58 17.27 6.44 -5.85
C PHE A 58 18.03 5.46 -6.74
N ASN A 59 18.93 6.00 -7.57
CA ASN A 59 19.89 5.23 -8.35
C ASN A 59 21.30 5.47 -7.81
N ALA A 60 21.89 4.42 -7.24
CA ALA A 60 23.25 4.43 -6.70
C ALA A 60 24.32 4.41 -7.79
N ASP A 61 23.93 4.15 -9.06
CA ASP A 61 24.85 3.85 -10.14
C ASP A 61 25.85 2.75 -9.71
N ASN A 62 27.14 2.95 -9.81
CA ASN A 62 28.17 2.02 -9.39
C ASN A 62 28.84 2.40 -8.06
N SER A 63 28.18 3.19 -7.21
CA SER A 63 28.69 3.57 -5.90
C SER A 63 28.83 2.35 -4.98
N THR A 64 29.92 2.30 -4.21
CA THR A 64 30.15 1.26 -3.21
C THR A 64 29.14 1.35 -2.07
N GLN A 65 28.51 0.23 -1.74
CA GLN A 65 27.60 0.09 -0.62
C GLN A 65 28.35 -0.22 0.69
N PRO A 66 27.82 0.15 1.87
CA PRO A 66 26.53 0.83 2.06
C PRO A 66 26.61 2.34 1.82
N LEU A 67 25.52 2.90 1.27
CA LEU A 67 25.29 4.33 1.26
C LEU A 67 24.47 4.72 2.50
N THR A 68 24.70 5.94 2.99
CA THR A 68 23.91 6.52 4.08
C THR A 68 23.13 7.72 3.55
N PHE A 69 21.93 7.91 4.10
CA PHE A 69 20.99 8.94 3.67
C PHE A 69 20.60 9.80 4.87
N GLN A 70 20.53 11.10 4.68
CA GLN A 70 20.14 12.04 5.73
C GLN A 70 19.21 13.10 5.14
N LEU A 71 18.07 13.31 5.81
CA LEU A 71 17.14 14.40 5.51
C LEU A 71 17.63 15.67 6.22
N LEU A 72 17.70 16.77 5.49
CA LEU A 72 18.19 18.07 5.98
C LEU A 72 17.23 19.17 5.55
N ASN A 73 17.31 20.33 6.23
CA ASN A 73 16.65 21.57 5.81
C ASN A 73 15.15 21.39 5.49
N ILE A 74 14.43 20.69 6.37
CA ILE A 74 12.99 20.43 6.18
C ILE A 74 12.21 21.70 6.52
N HIS A 75 11.45 22.20 5.55
CA HIS A 75 10.65 23.43 5.68
C HIS A 75 9.20 23.22 5.30
N ARG A 76 8.33 23.95 5.98
CA ARG A 76 6.91 24.07 5.69
C ARG A 76 6.64 24.87 4.42
N PRO A 77 5.40 24.89 3.92
CA PRO A 77 5.00 25.75 2.80
C PRO A 77 5.26 27.25 3.03
N ASP A 78 5.27 27.70 4.26
CA ASP A 78 5.60 29.08 4.67
C ASP A 78 7.11 29.33 4.86
N SER A 79 7.95 28.38 4.45
CA SER A 79 9.41 28.40 4.57
C SER A 79 9.95 28.34 6.02
N GLN A 80 9.11 28.11 7.01
CA GLN A 80 9.56 27.87 8.39
C GLN A 80 10.03 26.43 8.55
N PRO A 81 10.95 26.14 9.50
CA PRO A 81 11.36 24.77 9.82
C PRO A 81 10.16 23.87 10.17
N ALA A 82 10.20 22.62 9.75
CA ALA A 82 9.14 21.62 9.93
C ALA A 82 9.59 20.44 10.83
N PRO A 83 9.91 20.67 12.11
CA PRO A 83 10.38 19.60 13.00
C PRO A 83 9.33 18.53 13.26
N GLU A 84 8.04 18.82 13.05
CA GLU A 84 6.95 17.87 13.18
C GLU A 84 7.07 16.67 12.22
N LEU A 85 7.73 16.84 11.08
CA LEU A 85 8.01 15.72 10.14
C LEU A 85 9.06 14.75 10.69
N LEU A 86 9.84 15.14 11.67
CA LEU A 86 10.81 14.28 12.36
C LEU A 86 10.29 13.70 13.68
N THR A 87 9.04 13.99 14.05
CA THR A 87 8.44 13.40 15.27
C THR A 87 8.24 11.90 15.06
N GLN A 88 8.42 11.14 16.16
CA GLN A 88 8.28 9.69 16.12
C GLN A 88 6.80 9.27 16.14
N VAL A 89 6.45 8.33 15.27
CA VAL A 89 5.14 7.68 15.22
C VAL A 89 5.30 6.16 15.30
N ASP A 90 4.29 5.49 15.83
CA ASP A 90 4.27 4.03 15.88
C ASP A 90 3.91 3.48 14.50
N THR A 91 4.77 2.63 13.97
CA THR A 91 4.62 2.02 12.65
C THR A 91 4.74 0.51 12.76
N TRP A 92 4.26 -0.21 11.74
CA TRP A 92 4.38 -1.67 11.68
C TRP A 92 5.54 -2.08 10.78
N GLN A 93 6.36 -2.99 11.25
CA GLN A 93 7.38 -3.69 10.46
C GLN A 93 7.13 -5.20 10.44
N TRP A 94 7.35 -5.82 9.28
CA TRP A 94 7.29 -7.26 9.13
C TRP A 94 8.56 -7.91 9.70
N LYS A 95 8.40 -8.92 10.55
CA LYS A 95 9.46 -9.80 11.03
C LYS A 95 9.42 -11.19 10.42
N ALA A 96 8.31 -11.53 9.74
CA ALA A 96 8.12 -12.77 9.03
C ALA A 96 7.28 -12.54 7.77
N TYR A 97 7.41 -13.43 6.79
CA TYR A 97 6.71 -13.35 5.52
C TYR A 97 5.20 -13.53 5.70
N TYR A 98 4.42 -12.67 5.07
CA TYR A 98 2.97 -12.80 4.93
C TYR A 98 2.68 -13.74 3.74
N SER A 99 2.12 -14.92 4.02
CA SER A 99 1.86 -15.96 3.02
C SER A 99 0.46 -15.89 2.41
N GLY A 100 -0.48 -15.17 3.06
CA GLY A 100 -1.89 -15.16 2.68
C GLY A 100 -2.64 -16.44 3.04
N THR A 101 -2.04 -17.30 3.87
CA THR A 101 -2.66 -18.53 4.38
C THR A 101 -3.09 -18.40 5.83
N GLU A 102 -2.82 -17.25 6.45
CA GLU A 102 -3.20 -16.93 7.82
C GLU A 102 -4.72 -16.99 7.97
N LYS A 103 -5.18 -17.64 9.05
CA LYS A 103 -6.61 -17.89 9.27
C LYS A 103 -7.26 -16.85 10.19
N THR A 104 -6.44 -16.04 10.86
CA THR A 104 -6.92 -15.02 11.80
C THR A 104 -6.10 -13.74 11.67
N ILE A 105 -6.68 -12.61 12.09
CA ILE A 105 -5.97 -11.33 12.19
C ILE A 105 -4.79 -11.46 13.17
N ALA A 106 -4.96 -12.20 14.27
CA ALA A 106 -3.92 -12.42 15.26
C ALA A 106 -2.68 -13.13 14.67
N GLU A 107 -2.86 -14.09 13.76
CA GLU A 107 -1.76 -14.74 13.05
C GLU A 107 -1.00 -13.76 12.12
N ILE A 108 -1.72 -12.83 11.50
CA ILE A 108 -1.11 -11.77 10.69
C ILE A 108 -0.33 -10.81 11.59
N ASP A 109 -0.94 -10.34 12.69
CA ASP A 109 -0.31 -9.42 13.63
C ASP A 109 0.90 -10.04 14.34
N ALA A 110 0.90 -11.35 14.55
CA ALA A 110 2.06 -12.07 15.09
C ALA A 110 3.30 -12.03 14.17
N LYS A 111 3.13 -11.73 12.87
CA LYS A 111 4.22 -11.62 11.89
C LYS A 111 4.79 -10.21 11.76
N ARG A 112 4.22 -9.23 12.43
CA ARG A 112 4.67 -7.84 12.43
C ARG A 112 4.83 -7.34 13.86
N PHE A 113 5.56 -6.25 14.03
CA PHE A 113 5.76 -5.61 15.33
C PHE A 113 5.75 -4.10 15.17
N GLN A 114 5.43 -3.41 16.25
CA GLN A 114 5.46 -1.94 16.26
C GLN A 114 6.88 -1.44 16.50
N VAL A 115 7.23 -0.38 15.78
CA VAL A 115 8.48 0.35 15.91
C VAL A 115 8.24 1.85 15.75
N LYS A 116 9.00 2.66 16.46
CA LYS A 116 8.94 4.13 16.30
C LYS A 116 9.82 4.57 15.13
N ARG A 117 9.25 5.36 14.23
CA ARG A 117 9.95 5.97 13.11
C ARG A 117 9.57 7.44 12.96
N PRO A 118 10.47 8.29 12.44
CA PRO A 118 10.10 9.67 12.10
C PRO A 118 8.95 9.66 11.08
N VAL A 119 8.02 10.61 11.14
CA VAL A 119 6.91 10.71 10.17
C VAL A 119 7.43 10.72 8.74
N LEU A 120 8.45 11.54 8.45
CA LEU A 120 9.20 11.50 7.21
C LEU A 120 10.53 10.78 7.46
N ASP A 121 10.66 9.62 6.88
CA ASP A 121 11.77 8.68 7.11
C ASP A 121 12.46 8.34 5.79
N MET A 122 13.72 7.94 5.86
CA MET A 122 14.46 7.47 4.71
C MET A 122 15.16 6.15 5.06
N ARG A 123 14.91 5.12 4.25
CA ARG A 123 15.47 3.79 4.48
C ARG A 123 16.98 3.80 4.22
N GLU A 124 17.74 3.38 5.22
CA GLU A 124 19.20 3.44 5.22
C GLU A 124 19.86 2.69 4.06
N ASN A 125 19.29 1.54 3.65
CA ASN A 125 19.94 0.68 2.65
C ASN A 125 19.49 0.94 1.21
N SER A 126 18.26 1.41 1.01
CA SER A 126 17.68 1.59 -0.33
C SER A 126 17.55 3.04 -0.76
N GLY A 127 17.56 3.99 0.19
CA GLY A 127 17.26 5.38 -0.09
C GLY A 127 15.78 5.63 -0.42
N ASP A 128 14.88 4.68 -0.13
CA ASP A 128 13.45 4.89 -0.29
C ASP A 128 12.96 5.89 0.75
N LEU A 129 12.25 6.90 0.28
CA LEU A 129 11.57 7.85 1.15
C LEU A 129 10.25 7.25 1.62
N VAL A 130 9.93 7.42 2.91
CA VAL A 130 8.69 6.94 3.51
C VAL A 130 8.01 8.08 4.25
N PHE A 131 6.74 8.30 3.96
CA PHE A 131 5.86 9.12 4.77
C PHE A 131 4.91 8.19 5.52
N TRP A 132 5.16 8.04 6.83
CA TRP A 132 4.39 7.13 7.67
C TRP A 132 2.99 7.66 7.96
N ALA A 133 2.05 6.74 8.20
CA ALA A 133 0.68 7.10 8.51
C ALA A 133 0.58 8.05 9.69
N THR A 134 -0.01 9.21 9.46
CA THR A 134 -0.26 10.26 10.47
C THR A 134 -1.52 11.04 10.08
N ASP A 135 -2.03 11.82 11.00
CA ASP A 135 -3.18 12.69 10.78
C ASP A 135 -2.78 14.15 10.51
N THR A 136 -3.78 14.98 10.28
CA THR A 136 -3.60 16.41 10.00
C THR A 136 -3.58 17.28 11.26
N SER A 137 -3.53 16.70 12.46
CA SER A 137 -3.59 17.46 13.72
C SER A 137 -2.38 18.38 13.91
N LYS A 138 -1.19 17.85 13.64
CA LYS A 138 0.08 18.56 13.79
C LYS A 138 0.70 18.96 12.46
N ILE A 139 0.50 18.19 11.42
CA ILE A 139 1.06 18.40 10.08
C ILE A 139 -0.08 18.77 9.16
N LYS A 140 0.09 19.82 8.35
CA LYS A 140 -0.97 20.32 7.46
C LYS A 140 -0.72 19.91 6.02
N PRO A 141 -1.77 19.76 5.18
CA PRO A 141 -1.59 19.62 3.74
C PRO A 141 -0.81 20.79 3.16
N GLY A 142 0.00 20.53 2.13
CA GLY A 142 0.80 21.55 1.45
C GLY A 142 2.10 20.99 0.89
N VAL A 143 2.93 21.84 0.34
CA VAL A 143 4.22 21.46 -0.25
C VAL A 143 5.34 21.78 0.74
N TYR A 144 5.96 20.76 1.27
CA TYR A 144 7.14 20.83 2.13
C TYR A 144 8.39 20.68 1.25
N THR A 145 9.48 21.31 1.65
CA THR A 145 10.77 21.17 0.96
C THR A 145 11.81 20.59 1.92
N PHE A 146 12.75 19.84 1.38
CA PHE A 146 13.84 19.24 2.15
C PHE A 146 15.03 18.94 1.22
N ASP A 147 16.19 18.69 1.83
CA ASP A 147 17.38 18.24 1.14
C ASP A 147 17.70 16.79 1.53
N ILE A 148 18.33 16.04 0.62
CA ILE A 148 18.83 14.70 0.88
C ILE A 148 20.34 14.69 0.72
N LEU A 149 21.07 14.39 1.79
CA LEU A 149 22.49 14.11 1.73
C LEU A 149 22.72 12.62 1.60
N VAL A 150 23.39 12.22 0.52
CA VAL A 150 23.81 10.84 0.27
C VAL A 150 25.31 10.75 0.39
N LYS A 151 25.86 9.79 1.13
CA LYS A 151 27.30 9.65 1.33
C LYS A 151 27.74 8.21 1.61
N ASN A 152 29.00 7.92 1.31
CA ASN A 152 29.82 6.84 1.84
C ASN A 152 31.24 7.36 2.15
N ASN A 153 32.20 6.49 2.43
CA ASN A 153 33.57 6.93 2.69
C ASN A 153 34.30 7.44 1.41
N GLY A 154 33.78 7.15 0.22
CA GLY A 154 34.33 7.60 -1.06
C GLY A 154 33.88 9.01 -1.46
N GLY A 155 32.78 9.51 -0.92
CA GLY A 155 32.26 10.82 -1.27
C GLY A 155 30.85 11.11 -0.78
N GLN A 156 30.32 12.25 -1.20
CA GLN A 156 28.96 12.66 -0.87
C GLN A 156 28.33 13.54 -1.95
N LYS A 157 27.00 13.58 -1.97
CA LYS A 157 26.21 14.46 -2.84
C LYS A 157 24.97 14.95 -2.11
N LEU A 158 24.71 16.25 -2.23
CA LEU A 158 23.54 16.90 -1.67
C LEU A 158 22.50 17.13 -2.78
N PHE A 159 21.33 16.56 -2.62
CA PHE A 159 20.15 16.78 -3.47
C PHE A 159 19.26 17.80 -2.80
N GLN A 160 19.24 19.00 -3.35
CA GLN A 160 18.54 20.14 -2.73
C GLN A 160 17.12 20.28 -3.27
N LYS A 161 16.26 20.91 -2.45
CA LYS A 161 14.89 21.35 -2.82
C LYS A 161 13.99 20.23 -3.30
N GLN A 162 14.14 19.04 -2.72
CA GLN A 162 13.16 17.98 -2.87
C GLN A 162 11.81 18.44 -2.31
N LYS A 163 10.71 17.99 -2.89
CA LYS A 163 9.35 18.43 -2.52
C LYS A 163 8.52 17.25 -2.01
N LEU A 164 7.93 17.40 -0.84
CA LEU A 164 6.91 16.50 -0.33
C LEU A 164 5.55 17.21 -0.41
N GLN A 165 4.71 16.77 -1.35
CA GLN A 165 3.36 17.28 -1.50
C GLN A 165 2.41 16.46 -0.63
N LEU A 166 1.98 17.00 0.50
CA LEU A 166 1.02 16.37 1.42
C LEU A 166 -0.41 16.75 1.05
N ARG A 167 -1.23 15.72 0.84
CA ARG A 167 -2.64 15.82 0.42
C ARG A 167 -3.57 15.29 1.51
N LEU A 168 -4.84 15.66 1.42
CA LEU A 168 -5.88 15.17 2.32
C LEU A 168 -5.93 13.64 2.38
N PRO A 169 -6.47 13.06 3.46
CA PRO A 169 -6.62 11.61 3.59
C PRO A 169 -7.47 11.03 2.46
N ARG A 170 -7.07 9.84 2.00
CA ARG A 170 -7.88 8.98 1.13
C ARG A 170 -8.16 7.71 1.90
N PRO A 171 -9.25 7.64 2.64
CA PRO A 171 -9.51 6.55 3.60
C PRO A 171 -9.82 5.21 2.94
N TYR A 172 -10.16 5.20 1.67
CA TYR A 172 -10.45 4.01 0.85
C TYR A 172 -10.04 4.22 -0.60
N GLU A 173 -9.98 3.17 -1.38
CA GLU A 173 -9.78 3.16 -2.82
C GLU A 173 -10.82 2.24 -3.49
N PRO A 174 -11.30 2.57 -4.69
CA PRO A 174 -11.10 3.83 -5.43
C PRO A 174 -11.76 5.01 -4.69
N TYR A 175 -11.09 6.16 -4.67
CA TYR A 175 -11.53 7.35 -3.94
C TYR A 175 -12.21 8.34 -4.88
N ASP A 176 -13.46 8.66 -4.60
CA ASP A 176 -14.32 9.52 -5.42
C ASP A 176 -14.34 11.00 -5.01
N TYR A 177 -13.49 11.38 -4.05
CA TYR A 177 -13.26 12.77 -3.70
C TYR A 177 -11.87 13.24 -4.17
N ASP A 178 -11.75 14.54 -4.41
CA ASP A 178 -10.48 15.19 -4.70
C ASP A 178 -9.65 15.37 -3.41
N ASP A 179 -8.41 14.90 -3.41
CA ASP A 179 -7.55 14.88 -2.22
C ASP A 179 -6.79 16.21 -1.99
N ILE A 180 -7.07 17.22 -2.79
CA ILE A 180 -6.60 18.60 -2.58
C ILE A 180 -7.71 19.44 -1.96
N THR A 181 -8.89 19.40 -2.57
CA THR A 181 -10.03 20.25 -2.19
C THR A 181 -10.97 19.60 -1.17
N GLY A 182 -10.95 18.27 -1.04
CA GLY A 182 -11.90 17.51 -0.24
C GLY A 182 -13.31 17.42 -0.82
N LEU A 183 -13.52 17.92 -2.02
CA LEU A 183 -14.82 17.92 -2.68
C LEU A 183 -14.99 16.65 -3.52
N HIS A 184 -16.25 16.21 -3.67
CA HIS A 184 -16.58 15.10 -4.55
C HIS A 184 -16.15 15.40 -5.99
N LYS A 185 -15.50 14.45 -6.67
CA LYS A 185 -15.07 14.59 -8.06
C LYS A 185 -16.25 14.77 -8.99
N LYS A 186 -16.04 15.56 -10.04
CA LYS A 186 -17.03 15.85 -11.07
C LYS A 186 -16.45 15.61 -12.46
N ASP A 187 -17.32 15.24 -13.37
CA ASP A 187 -16.99 15.14 -14.79
C ASP A 187 -16.96 16.53 -15.46
N ASP A 188 -16.63 16.57 -16.75
CA ASP A 188 -16.57 17.82 -17.53
C ASP A 188 -17.94 18.52 -17.68
N LYS A 189 -19.04 17.80 -17.38
CA LYS A 189 -20.41 18.30 -17.39
C LYS A 189 -20.90 18.71 -16.00
N ASN A 190 -19.99 18.73 -15.01
CA ASN A 190 -20.28 19.06 -13.61
C ASN A 190 -21.17 18.03 -12.86
N ASN A 191 -21.32 16.79 -13.39
CA ASN A 191 -21.99 15.71 -12.69
C ASN A 191 -21.02 15.05 -11.70
N LEU A 192 -21.55 14.57 -10.57
CA LEU A 192 -20.77 13.79 -9.59
C LEU A 192 -20.32 12.46 -10.19
N ILE A 193 -19.03 12.15 -10.01
CA ILE A 193 -18.44 10.86 -10.42
C ILE A 193 -18.59 9.89 -9.26
N TYR A 194 -19.24 8.75 -9.51
CA TYR A 194 -19.39 7.67 -8.53
C TYR A 194 -18.53 6.47 -8.90
N ASN A 195 -18.19 5.69 -7.91
CA ASN A 195 -17.61 4.38 -8.12
C ASN A 195 -18.66 3.40 -8.65
N HIS A 196 -18.25 2.48 -9.53
CA HIS A 196 -19.12 1.48 -10.14
C HIS A 196 -18.52 0.09 -10.04
N PRO A 197 -19.35 -0.99 -9.85
CA PRO A 197 -18.86 -2.36 -9.88
C PRO A 197 -18.60 -2.81 -11.31
N THR A 198 -17.88 -3.92 -11.46
CA THR A 198 -17.87 -4.68 -12.70
C THR A 198 -19.09 -5.59 -12.73
N LEU A 199 -19.88 -5.53 -13.80
CA LEU A 199 -21.07 -6.35 -13.98
C LEU A 199 -20.90 -7.31 -15.17
N GLU A 200 -21.35 -8.55 -14.99
CA GLU A 200 -21.41 -9.54 -16.06
C GLU A 200 -22.72 -10.31 -15.97
N GLY A 201 -23.48 -10.33 -17.05
CA GLY A 201 -24.73 -11.06 -17.14
C GLY A 201 -25.87 -10.51 -16.26
N VAL A 202 -25.72 -9.32 -15.66
CA VAL A 202 -26.75 -8.66 -14.85
C VAL A 202 -27.82 -8.08 -15.78
N GLN A 203 -29.11 -8.36 -15.50
CA GLN A 203 -30.24 -7.90 -16.30
C GLN A 203 -31.36 -7.36 -15.39
N ASP A 204 -32.19 -6.49 -15.97
CA ASP A 204 -33.42 -6.01 -15.36
C ASP A 204 -34.58 -7.00 -15.55
N MET A 205 -35.74 -6.64 -15.02
CA MET A 205 -36.97 -7.45 -15.12
C MET A 205 -37.45 -7.63 -16.57
N GLN A 206 -37.03 -6.78 -17.50
CA GLN A 206 -37.35 -6.85 -18.93
C GLN A 206 -36.28 -7.61 -19.74
N ASN A 207 -35.26 -8.17 -19.08
CA ASN A 207 -34.07 -8.82 -19.65
C ASN A 207 -33.11 -7.85 -20.38
N ASN A 208 -33.19 -6.53 -20.17
CA ASN A 208 -32.20 -5.59 -20.66
C ASN A 208 -30.93 -5.71 -19.80
N THR A 209 -29.76 -5.58 -20.42
CA THR A 209 -28.50 -5.55 -19.67
C THR A 209 -28.40 -4.33 -18.79
N ILE A 210 -28.05 -4.52 -17.53
CA ILE A 210 -27.70 -3.45 -16.60
C ILE A 210 -26.21 -3.18 -16.76
N ASN A 211 -25.85 -1.94 -17.07
CA ASN A 211 -24.47 -1.50 -17.22
C ASN A 211 -23.90 -1.03 -15.87
N ALA A 212 -22.57 -1.00 -15.77
CA ALA A 212 -21.88 -0.64 -14.54
C ALA A 212 -22.29 0.75 -13.98
N ASP A 213 -22.46 1.74 -14.83
CA ASP A 213 -22.88 3.09 -14.49
C ASP A 213 -24.31 3.18 -13.91
N GLN A 214 -25.10 2.11 -14.01
CA GLN A 214 -26.42 2.00 -13.39
C GLN A 214 -26.36 1.43 -11.96
N VAL A 215 -25.16 1.20 -11.42
CA VAL A 215 -24.95 0.80 -10.03
C VAL A 215 -23.87 1.69 -9.40
N ASN A 216 -24.25 2.51 -8.44
CA ASN A 216 -23.30 3.32 -7.70
C ASN A 216 -22.79 2.56 -6.48
N VAL A 217 -21.50 2.77 -6.14
CA VAL A 217 -20.88 2.23 -4.94
C VAL A 217 -20.48 3.37 -4.01
N TYR A 218 -20.89 3.26 -2.75
CA TYR A 218 -20.61 4.25 -1.72
C TYR A 218 -19.85 3.60 -0.57
N PHE A 219 -18.94 4.39 0.03
CA PHE A 219 -18.24 4.02 1.26
C PHE A 219 -18.74 4.88 2.40
N HIS A 220 -19.10 4.25 3.50
CA HIS A 220 -19.59 4.92 4.69
C HIS A 220 -18.89 4.38 5.92
N LYS A 221 -18.20 5.24 6.67
CA LYS A 221 -17.59 4.88 7.96
C LYS A 221 -18.64 4.94 9.06
N THR A 222 -18.87 3.82 9.74
CA THR A 222 -19.92 3.70 10.76
C THR A 222 -19.39 3.70 12.19
N GLY A 223 -18.09 3.49 12.39
CA GLY A 223 -17.50 3.45 13.71
C GLY A 223 -15.97 3.39 13.71
N THR A 224 -15.37 3.55 14.91
CA THR A 224 -13.91 3.59 15.09
C THR A 224 -13.36 2.43 15.94
N GLY A 225 -14.23 1.64 16.57
CA GLY A 225 -13.81 0.66 17.61
C GLY A 225 -13.31 -0.67 17.08
N LYS A 226 -13.67 -1.07 15.86
CA LYS A 226 -13.32 -2.36 15.27
C LYS A 226 -13.10 -2.21 13.76
N ASN A 227 -12.12 -2.90 13.24
CA ASN A 227 -11.92 -2.93 11.79
C ASN A 227 -12.83 -3.98 11.17
N SER A 228 -13.83 -3.51 10.43
CA SER A 228 -14.78 -4.39 9.74
C SER A 228 -15.30 -3.78 8.46
N VAL A 229 -15.73 -4.63 7.53
CA VAL A 229 -16.44 -4.22 6.32
C VAL A 229 -17.79 -4.92 6.26
N THR A 230 -18.84 -4.13 6.02
CA THR A 230 -20.22 -4.60 5.83
C THR A 230 -20.68 -4.26 4.43
N PHE A 231 -21.25 -5.24 3.73
CA PHE A 231 -21.83 -5.01 2.41
C PHE A 231 -23.35 -4.90 2.49
N LYS A 232 -23.87 -3.91 1.75
CA LYS A 232 -25.30 -3.66 1.56
C LYS A 232 -25.59 -3.51 0.08
N VAL A 233 -26.70 -4.04 -0.37
CA VAL A 233 -27.16 -3.86 -1.74
C VAL A 233 -28.58 -3.30 -1.70
N TYR A 234 -28.80 -2.21 -2.41
CA TYR A 234 -30.12 -1.59 -2.52
C TYR A 234 -30.61 -1.64 -3.98
N ASP A 235 -31.90 -1.83 -4.13
CA ASP A 235 -32.58 -1.66 -5.40
C ASP A 235 -32.78 -0.16 -5.76
N LYS A 236 -33.45 0.12 -6.90
CA LYS A 236 -33.72 1.51 -7.34
C LYS A 236 -34.56 2.29 -6.33
N ASP A 237 -35.45 1.64 -5.58
CA ASP A 237 -36.40 2.23 -4.64
C ASP A 237 -35.82 2.38 -3.23
N SER A 238 -34.52 2.07 -3.05
CA SER A 238 -33.82 2.09 -1.76
C SER A 238 -34.27 0.99 -0.79
N VAL A 239 -34.78 -0.12 -1.31
CA VAL A 239 -35.10 -1.32 -0.53
C VAL A 239 -33.86 -2.20 -0.52
N LEU A 240 -33.52 -2.75 0.65
CA LEU A 240 -32.41 -3.70 0.81
C LEU A 240 -32.70 -4.99 0.04
N ILE A 241 -31.77 -5.39 -0.82
CA ILE A 241 -31.77 -6.70 -1.48
C ILE A 241 -31.09 -7.69 -0.52
N PRO A 242 -31.79 -8.72 -0.03
CA PRO A 242 -31.20 -9.69 0.88
C PRO A 242 -29.99 -10.40 0.27
N MET A 243 -28.96 -10.68 1.08
CA MET A 243 -27.77 -11.40 0.63
C MET A 243 -28.10 -12.83 0.14
N SER A 244 -29.21 -13.41 0.57
CA SER A 244 -29.73 -14.70 0.09
C SER A 244 -30.09 -14.70 -1.39
N LYS A 245 -30.40 -13.54 -2.01
CA LYS A 245 -30.64 -13.42 -3.46
C LYS A 245 -29.35 -13.72 -4.26
N PHE A 246 -28.16 -13.52 -3.67
CA PHE A 246 -26.86 -13.84 -4.27
C PHE A 246 -26.48 -15.31 -4.02
N ASN A 247 -27.34 -16.19 -4.44
CA ASN A 247 -27.47 -17.59 -4.03
C ASN A 247 -26.31 -18.53 -4.38
N VAL A 248 -25.42 -18.10 -5.28
CA VAL A 248 -24.21 -18.89 -5.68
C VAL A 248 -22.89 -18.16 -5.35
N THR A 249 -22.97 -17.11 -4.51
CA THR A 249 -21.80 -16.42 -4.02
C THR A 249 -20.99 -17.32 -3.09
N GLN A 250 -19.66 -17.33 -3.27
CA GLN A 250 -18.74 -18.01 -2.37
C GLN A 250 -18.47 -17.14 -1.14
N TRP A 251 -19.24 -17.33 -0.11
CA TRP A 251 -19.23 -16.47 1.09
C TRP A 251 -18.12 -16.80 2.10
N ASP A 252 -17.35 -17.88 1.93
CA ASP A 252 -16.46 -18.41 2.97
C ASP A 252 -15.38 -17.42 3.40
N SER A 253 -14.93 -16.57 2.47
CA SER A 253 -13.98 -15.51 2.78
C SER A 253 -14.05 -14.40 1.73
N LEU A 254 -13.64 -13.18 2.11
CA LEU A 254 -13.20 -12.18 1.14
C LEU A 254 -11.81 -12.61 0.66
N LYS A 255 -11.77 -13.31 -0.46
CA LYS A 255 -10.55 -13.86 -1.00
C LYS A 255 -10.31 -13.32 -2.41
N TYR A 256 -9.15 -12.74 -2.59
CA TYR A 256 -8.66 -12.37 -3.91
C TYR A 256 -7.29 -13.02 -4.14
N VAL A 257 -7.12 -13.69 -5.26
CA VAL A 257 -5.83 -14.22 -5.72
C VAL A 257 -5.54 -13.55 -7.04
N SER A 258 -4.48 -12.77 -7.11
CA SER A 258 -4.00 -12.22 -8.37
C SER A 258 -3.32 -13.32 -9.18
N ASN A 259 -3.85 -13.61 -10.37
CA ASN A 259 -3.24 -14.58 -11.29
C ASN A 259 -1.95 -14.05 -11.93
N THR A 260 -1.70 -12.75 -11.88
CA THR A 260 -0.57 -12.11 -12.56
C THR A 260 0.74 -12.27 -11.77
N ILE A 261 0.67 -12.36 -10.45
CA ILE A 261 1.84 -12.46 -9.59
C ILE A 261 1.80 -13.75 -8.74
N GLY A 262 0.67 -14.47 -8.72
CA GLY A 262 0.51 -15.74 -8.00
C GLY A 262 0.57 -15.66 -6.48
N GLN A 263 0.51 -14.46 -5.88
CA GLN A 263 0.90 -14.28 -4.48
C GLN A 263 -0.01 -13.38 -3.64
N ASN A 264 -0.94 -12.62 -4.22
CA ASN A 264 -1.75 -11.69 -3.43
C ASN A 264 -3.06 -12.32 -3.02
N VAL A 265 -3.16 -12.68 -1.76
CA VAL A 265 -4.36 -13.27 -1.14
C VAL A 265 -4.83 -12.37 -0.02
N PHE A 266 -6.05 -11.87 -0.12
CA PHE A 266 -6.65 -10.95 0.85
C PHE A 266 -7.87 -11.61 1.47
N PHE A 267 -7.95 -11.60 2.82
CA PHE A 267 -9.00 -12.26 3.57
C PHE A 267 -9.75 -11.30 4.48
N GLY A 268 -11.08 -11.43 4.49
CA GLY A 268 -11.91 -11.06 5.61
C GLY A 268 -12.13 -12.26 6.53
N PHE A 269 -12.32 -12.03 7.79
CA PHE A 269 -12.45 -13.04 8.83
C PHE A 269 -13.81 -12.94 9.54
N ASN A 270 -14.21 -14.00 10.25
CA ASN A 270 -15.39 -13.99 11.12
C ASN A 270 -16.68 -13.49 10.43
N ARG A 271 -16.94 -13.99 9.21
CA ARG A 271 -18.14 -13.64 8.46
C ARG A 271 -19.42 -13.76 9.27
N LYS A 272 -20.27 -12.75 9.20
CA LYS A 272 -21.59 -12.73 9.83
C LYS A 272 -22.64 -12.17 8.89
N PHE A 273 -23.76 -12.85 8.78
CA PHE A 273 -24.97 -12.31 8.17
C PHE A 273 -25.82 -11.65 9.24
N ALA A 274 -26.54 -10.59 8.90
CA ALA A 274 -27.64 -10.10 9.71
C ALA A 274 -28.75 -11.16 9.76
N THR A 275 -29.54 -11.14 10.83
CA THR A 275 -30.61 -12.13 11.06
C THR A 275 -31.64 -12.18 9.92
N ASP A 276 -31.91 -11.02 9.31
CA ASP A 276 -32.80 -10.86 8.16
C ASP A 276 -32.08 -11.06 6.81
N SER A 277 -30.82 -11.48 6.83
CA SER A 277 -29.95 -11.61 5.66
C SER A 277 -29.77 -10.32 4.86
N SER A 278 -30.09 -9.16 5.40
CA SER A 278 -29.98 -7.87 4.70
C SER A 278 -28.53 -7.46 4.43
N THR A 279 -27.60 -7.91 5.27
CA THR A 279 -26.19 -7.54 5.20
C THR A 279 -25.27 -8.72 5.48
N VAL A 280 -24.01 -8.59 5.05
CA VAL A 280 -22.92 -9.49 5.40
C VAL A 280 -21.72 -8.67 5.85
N THR A 281 -21.08 -9.09 6.96
CA THR A 281 -19.96 -8.37 7.58
C THR A 281 -18.78 -9.30 7.76
N TRP A 282 -17.56 -8.79 7.55
CA TRP A 282 -16.30 -9.43 7.88
C TRP A 282 -15.45 -8.54 8.79
N ASP A 283 -14.70 -9.16 9.68
CA ASP A 283 -13.57 -8.52 10.33
C ASP A 283 -12.41 -8.41 9.34
N ILE A 284 -11.72 -7.27 9.31
CA ILE A 284 -10.63 -7.01 8.38
C ILE A 284 -9.39 -6.50 9.10
N THR A 285 -8.24 -6.58 8.43
CA THR A 285 -6.99 -5.96 8.88
C THR A 285 -7.06 -4.43 8.74
N ASN A 286 -6.06 -3.74 9.29
CA ASN A 286 -5.80 -2.35 8.98
C ASN A 286 -4.30 -2.18 8.65
N PRO A 287 -3.95 -1.66 7.45
CA PRO A 287 -4.85 -1.42 6.30
C PRO A 287 -5.50 -2.71 5.78
N TYR A 288 -6.50 -2.59 4.94
CA TYR A 288 -7.11 -3.73 4.28
C TYR A 288 -7.16 -3.50 2.75
N PRO A 289 -6.60 -4.42 1.93
CA PRO A 289 -5.79 -5.56 2.39
C PRO A 289 -4.53 -5.14 3.16
N VAL A 290 -3.96 -6.03 3.95
CA VAL A 290 -2.83 -5.71 4.84
C VAL A 290 -1.57 -5.23 4.12
N LEU A 291 -1.41 -5.57 2.86
CA LEU A 291 -0.34 -5.11 1.96
C LEU A 291 -0.81 -4.05 0.98
N ALA A 292 -1.91 -3.36 1.26
CA ALA A 292 -2.41 -2.31 0.40
C ALA A 292 -1.35 -1.22 0.24
N ASP A 293 -0.69 -1.23 -0.92
CA ASP A 293 0.22 -0.19 -1.39
C ASP A 293 -0.36 0.41 -2.66
N VAL A 294 -0.57 1.71 -2.64
CA VAL A 294 -1.16 2.46 -3.76
C VAL A 294 -0.33 2.36 -5.04
N GLY A 295 0.98 2.09 -4.90
CA GLY A 295 1.88 1.93 -6.05
C GLY A 295 1.71 0.61 -6.81
N ILE A 296 1.11 -0.43 -6.20
CA ILE A 296 1.04 -1.78 -6.76
C ILE A 296 -0.37 -2.18 -7.19
N ASN A 297 -1.37 -1.31 -7.03
CA ASN A 297 -2.80 -1.59 -7.30
C ASN A 297 -3.35 -2.82 -6.54
N GLU A 298 -2.81 -3.12 -5.37
CA GLU A 298 -3.30 -4.20 -4.54
C GLU A 298 -4.63 -3.81 -3.91
N SER A 299 -5.68 -4.57 -4.23
CA SER A 299 -7.01 -4.36 -3.71
C SER A 299 -7.65 -5.68 -3.32
N ALA A 300 -8.46 -5.66 -2.26
CA ALA A 300 -9.39 -6.74 -2.00
C ALA A 300 -10.48 -6.75 -3.07
N ARG A 301 -11.08 -7.91 -3.34
CA ARG A 301 -12.21 -8.02 -4.27
C ARG A 301 -13.33 -8.83 -3.65
N VAL A 302 -14.53 -8.26 -3.69
CA VAL A 302 -15.78 -8.99 -3.45
C VAL A 302 -16.43 -9.32 -4.79
N THR A 303 -17.02 -10.52 -4.90
CA THR A 303 -17.82 -10.90 -6.08
C THR A 303 -19.11 -11.53 -5.60
N PHE A 304 -20.21 -10.85 -5.86
CA PHE A 304 -21.56 -11.37 -5.63
C PHE A 304 -22.00 -12.13 -6.87
N THR A 305 -22.36 -13.38 -6.70
CA THR A 305 -22.77 -14.26 -7.79
C THR A 305 -24.17 -14.77 -7.52
N TYR A 306 -25.04 -14.70 -8.52
CA TYR A 306 -26.41 -15.17 -8.41
C TYR A 306 -26.90 -15.76 -9.71
N GLU A 307 -27.99 -16.50 -9.61
CA GLU A 307 -28.69 -17.05 -10.77
C GLU A 307 -29.91 -16.19 -11.11
N ARG A 308 -30.24 -16.18 -12.37
CA ARG A 308 -31.46 -15.59 -12.92
C ARG A 308 -32.01 -16.46 -14.05
N VAL A 309 -33.28 -16.31 -14.39
CA VAL A 309 -33.88 -16.96 -15.54
C VAL A 309 -33.95 -15.94 -16.68
N SER A 310 -33.41 -16.32 -17.83
CA SER A 310 -33.48 -15.52 -19.04
C SER A 310 -33.83 -16.45 -20.21
N TYR A 311 -34.91 -16.14 -20.91
CA TYR A 311 -35.44 -16.97 -22.01
C TYR A 311 -35.61 -18.46 -21.65
N GLY A 312 -36.17 -18.73 -20.46
CA GLY A 312 -36.37 -20.07 -19.93
C GLY A 312 -35.12 -20.84 -19.47
N GLN A 313 -33.96 -20.23 -19.49
CA GLN A 313 -32.71 -20.83 -19.06
C GLN A 313 -32.14 -20.18 -17.82
N ARG A 314 -31.58 -20.98 -16.90
CA ARG A 314 -30.77 -20.46 -15.78
C ARG A 314 -29.46 -19.91 -16.31
N ARG A 315 -29.13 -18.70 -15.91
CA ARG A 315 -27.90 -17.99 -16.25
C ARG A 315 -27.30 -17.41 -14.97
N ARG A 316 -25.98 -17.40 -14.88
CA ARG A 316 -25.26 -16.72 -13.80
C ARG A 316 -25.05 -15.26 -14.13
N ALA A 317 -25.09 -14.45 -13.08
CA ALA A 317 -24.75 -13.04 -13.11
C ALA A 317 -23.72 -12.73 -12.02
N TYR A 318 -22.84 -11.80 -12.29
CA TYR A 318 -21.73 -11.43 -11.41
C TYR A 318 -21.72 -9.92 -11.19
N MET A 319 -21.51 -9.53 -9.94
CA MET A 319 -21.23 -8.15 -9.55
C MET A 319 -19.93 -8.16 -8.74
N GLY A 320 -18.82 -7.69 -9.33
CA GLY A 320 -17.50 -7.68 -8.74
C GLY A 320 -17.05 -6.25 -8.41
N TYR A 321 -16.34 -6.08 -7.30
CA TYR A 321 -15.80 -4.78 -6.92
C TYR A 321 -14.47 -4.92 -6.20
N GLY A 322 -13.44 -4.21 -6.72
CA GLY A 322 -12.13 -4.11 -6.10
C GLY A 322 -12.05 -2.90 -5.20
N PHE A 323 -11.48 -3.04 -3.99
CA PHE A 323 -11.40 -1.94 -3.04
C PHE A 323 -10.26 -2.12 -2.02
N SER A 324 -9.89 -1.02 -1.38
CA SER A 324 -9.01 -1.00 -0.21
C SER A 324 -9.60 -0.10 0.86
N ILE A 325 -9.41 -0.44 2.14
CA ILE A 325 -9.76 0.38 3.29
C ILE A 325 -8.47 0.72 4.04
N LEU A 326 -8.09 1.98 4.05
CA LEU A 326 -6.80 2.45 4.54
C LEU A 326 -6.91 3.12 5.92
N GLU A 327 -8.10 3.60 6.27
CA GLU A 327 -8.39 4.20 7.56
C GLU A 327 -9.05 3.18 8.48
N PRO A 328 -8.57 3.02 9.74
CA PRO A 328 -9.14 2.06 10.69
C PRO A 328 -10.60 2.40 11.05
N GLY A 329 -11.38 1.37 11.32
CA GLY A 329 -12.77 1.47 11.75
C GLY A 329 -13.71 0.50 11.07
N SER A 330 -14.99 0.66 11.36
CA SER A 330 -16.07 -0.10 10.74
C SER A 330 -16.59 0.64 9.52
N TRP A 331 -16.66 -0.04 8.39
CA TRP A 331 -17.03 0.52 7.11
C TRP A 331 -18.21 -0.22 6.49
N GLU A 332 -19.06 0.51 5.78
CA GLU A 332 -20.08 -0.03 4.91
C GLU A 332 -19.72 0.26 3.47
N ILE A 333 -19.82 -0.76 2.62
CA ILE A 333 -19.75 -0.63 1.16
C ILE A 333 -21.15 -0.91 0.62
N ILE A 334 -21.75 0.10 0.04
CA ILE A 334 -23.15 0.12 -0.36
C ILE A 334 -23.23 0.13 -1.88
N PHE A 335 -23.84 -0.88 -2.45
CA PHE A 335 -24.19 -0.96 -3.88
C PHE A 335 -25.64 -0.50 -4.05
N LYS A 336 -25.86 0.54 -4.83
CA LYS A 336 -27.18 1.09 -5.10
C LYS A 336 -27.49 0.94 -6.58
N PHE A 337 -28.43 0.07 -6.91
CA PHE A 337 -28.96 -0.05 -8.26
C PHE A 337 -29.85 1.14 -8.62
N ARG A 338 -29.74 1.60 -9.85
CA ARG A 338 -30.63 2.63 -10.44
C ARG A 338 -31.77 1.99 -11.25
N VAL A 339 -31.68 0.68 -11.50
CA VAL A 339 -32.65 -0.17 -12.17
C VAL A 339 -32.76 -1.47 -11.37
N ASN A 340 -33.94 -2.05 -11.23
CA ASN A 340 -34.11 -3.28 -10.43
C ASN A 340 -33.50 -4.48 -11.14
N PRO A 341 -32.52 -5.18 -10.49
CA PRO A 341 -31.95 -6.38 -11.04
C PRO A 341 -32.93 -7.57 -10.93
N LYS A 342 -32.85 -8.49 -11.88
CA LYS A 342 -33.66 -9.71 -11.93
C LYS A 342 -32.91 -10.87 -11.28
N PHE A 343 -33.55 -11.56 -10.34
CA PHE A 343 -33.04 -12.77 -9.69
C PHE A 343 -33.82 -14.01 -10.13
N ILE A 344 -33.40 -15.20 -9.65
CA ILE A 344 -33.96 -16.50 -10.09
C ILE A 344 -35.44 -16.68 -9.78
N ASN A 345 -35.90 -16.06 -8.70
CA ASN A 345 -37.28 -16.21 -8.21
C ASN A 345 -38.16 -14.97 -8.51
N ASP A 346 -37.72 -14.12 -9.44
CA ASP A 346 -38.48 -12.91 -9.82
C ASP A 346 -39.29 -13.13 -11.08
#